data_d6c9905b3183224aa0b7b222d647b12b
#
_entry.id   d6c9905b3183224aa0b7b222d647b12b
#
_cell.length_a   1.000
_cell.length_b   1.000
_cell.length_c   1.000
_cell.angle_alpha   90.00
_cell.angle_beta   90.00
_cell.angle_gamma   90.00
#
_symmetry.space_group_name_H-M   'P 1'
#
loop_
_entity.id
_entity.type
_entity.pdbx_description
1 polymer ?
#
loop_
_entity_poly.entity_id
_entity_poly.type
_entity_poly.pdbx_seq_one_letter_code
_entity_poly.pdbx_strand_id
1 'polypeptide(L)'
;MGLALAFESSCDETGVALVENGRRVIAAPLFSQIAMHRPYGGIVPEYASRAHLEKFTPLLSEILTAHNLKPGDLDYVAVTTRPGLIGALLVGYQSARACARFFKAPLIGVHHLEAHLAAVRLSGHETPFPALGLMLSGGNSAIYELKKPGDIRVMGDTLDDAAGEALDKAAQILGLGYPGGPRIEERAEAFALSRGITPGHENNLDSENIFPVILKSLRRDKVEFSFSGIKTALLRAYESAAEKNIDALAFFYQERIVEHITRNLSHALEIAGKKPVIAAGGVLANKRLRRSLEGICRKFGVQLLIPEFRYCTDNAAMVAAAAQLYFENNLKSPYSDVQSGNAFLSA
;
A
#
# COMPACT_ATOMS: atom_id res chain seq x y z
N MET A 1 -14.58 -21.27 10.62
CA MET A 1 -15.28 -20.09 10.11
C MET A 1 -15.05 -18.99 11.12
N GLY A 2 -14.89 -17.72 10.69
CA GLY A 2 -14.60 -16.63 11.61
C GLY A 2 -15.29 -15.34 11.19
N LEU A 3 -16.19 -14.80 12.02
CA LEU A 3 -16.78 -13.47 11.85
C LEU A 3 -15.97 -12.48 12.67
N ALA A 4 -15.43 -11.46 12.02
CA ALA A 4 -14.53 -10.50 12.64
C ALA A 4 -15.04 -9.06 12.51
N LEU A 5 -14.84 -8.28 13.56
CA LEU A 5 -14.93 -6.83 13.52
C LEU A 5 -13.52 -6.25 13.52
N ALA A 6 -13.17 -5.46 12.52
CA ALA A 6 -11.82 -4.92 12.35
C ALA A 6 -11.78 -3.40 12.35
N PHE A 7 -10.65 -2.84 12.81
CA PHE A 7 -10.42 -1.41 12.98
C PHE A 7 -9.11 -0.99 12.30
N GLU A 8 -9.18 0.09 11.51
CA GLU A 8 -8.03 0.74 10.88
C GLU A 8 -8.00 2.23 11.22
N SER A 9 -6.87 2.72 11.70
CA SER A 9 -6.66 4.12 12.03
C SER A 9 -5.18 4.53 12.03
N SER A 10 -4.35 3.84 11.27
CA SER A 10 -2.90 4.06 11.33
C SER A 10 -2.46 5.44 10.84
N CYS A 11 -3.24 6.08 9.98
CA CYS A 11 -2.88 7.34 9.32
C CYS A 11 -4.05 8.32 9.24
N ASP A 12 -4.65 8.51 8.09
CA ASP A 12 -5.72 9.48 7.82
C ASP A 12 -7.06 8.85 7.38
N GLU A 13 -7.15 7.52 7.36
CA GLU A 13 -8.39 6.78 7.17
C GLU A 13 -8.89 6.19 8.48
N THR A 14 -10.17 6.45 8.80
CA THR A 14 -10.88 5.78 9.90
C THR A 14 -11.78 4.71 9.32
N GLY A 15 -11.48 3.46 9.56
CA GLY A 15 -12.26 2.34 9.03
C GLY A 15 -12.73 1.37 10.11
N VAL A 16 -13.96 0.85 9.94
CA VAL A 16 -14.47 -0.30 10.67
C VAL A 16 -15.01 -1.28 9.65
N ALA A 17 -14.75 -2.58 9.81
CA ALA A 17 -15.26 -3.59 8.88
C ALA A 17 -15.78 -4.81 9.60
N LEU A 18 -16.88 -5.37 9.09
CA LEU A 18 -17.40 -6.67 9.45
C LEU A 18 -17.07 -7.64 8.32
N VAL A 19 -16.25 -8.64 8.59
CA VAL A 19 -15.69 -9.55 7.57
C VAL A 19 -15.83 -10.98 8.02
N GLU A 20 -16.31 -11.84 7.12
CA GLU A 20 -16.41 -13.26 7.35
C GLU A 20 -15.26 -14.02 6.72
N ASN A 21 -14.61 -14.87 7.49
CA ASN A 21 -13.49 -15.75 7.09
C ASN A 21 -12.28 -14.98 6.50
N GLY A 22 -12.13 -13.68 6.83
CA GLY A 22 -11.08 -12.82 6.26
C GLY A 22 -11.16 -12.65 4.74
N ARG A 23 -12.36 -12.85 4.16
CA ARG A 23 -12.58 -12.85 2.69
C ARG A 23 -13.83 -12.10 2.28
N ARG A 24 -14.97 -12.42 2.88
CA ARG A 24 -16.24 -11.81 2.51
C ARG A 24 -16.51 -10.58 3.36
N VAL A 25 -16.37 -9.42 2.74
CA VAL A 25 -16.70 -8.14 3.36
C VAL A 25 -18.22 -8.02 3.43
N ILE A 26 -18.77 -7.97 4.66
CA ILE A 26 -20.20 -7.78 4.92
C ILE A 26 -20.51 -6.28 4.96
N ALA A 27 -19.69 -5.52 5.68
CA ALA A 27 -19.75 -4.06 5.76
C ALA A 27 -18.35 -3.50 6.00
N ALA A 28 -18.05 -2.34 5.42
CA ALA A 28 -16.75 -1.68 5.60
C ALA A 28 -16.87 -0.16 5.45
N PRO A 29 -17.64 0.53 6.34
CA PRO A 29 -17.68 1.97 6.31
C PRO A 29 -16.31 2.58 6.59
N LEU A 30 -16.00 3.65 5.85
CA LEU A 30 -14.72 4.34 5.85
C LEU A 30 -14.93 5.85 5.86
N PHE A 31 -14.16 6.56 6.66
CA PHE A 31 -14.06 8.01 6.63
C PHE A 31 -12.63 8.42 6.32
N SER A 32 -12.42 9.17 5.24
CA SER A 32 -11.11 9.71 4.85
C SER A 32 -10.95 11.15 5.32
N GLN A 33 -9.79 11.45 5.87
CA GLN A 33 -9.41 12.77 6.36
C GLN A 33 -8.61 13.58 5.32
N ILE A 34 -8.41 13.07 4.10
CA ILE A 34 -7.62 13.73 3.03
C ILE A 34 -8.06 15.18 2.83
N ALA A 35 -9.37 15.44 2.77
CA ALA A 35 -9.91 16.79 2.61
C ALA A 35 -9.57 17.73 3.79
N MET A 36 -9.50 17.19 5.01
CA MET A 36 -9.16 17.94 6.22
C MET A 36 -7.67 18.32 6.26
N HIS A 37 -6.80 17.45 5.76
CA HIS A 37 -5.34 17.65 5.78
C HIS A 37 -4.81 18.44 4.59
N ARG A 38 -5.58 18.50 3.49
CA ARG A 38 -5.18 19.18 2.24
C ARG A 38 -4.71 20.64 2.44
N PRO A 39 -5.37 21.49 3.27
CA PRO A 39 -4.92 22.87 3.50
C PRO A 39 -3.54 22.97 4.16
N TYR A 40 -3.08 21.92 4.84
CA TYR A 40 -1.81 21.88 5.56
C TYR A 40 -0.68 21.27 4.71
N GLY A 41 -0.97 20.78 3.51
CA GLY A 41 0.01 20.15 2.63
C GLY A 41 0.54 18.80 3.12
N GLY A 42 -0.11 18.19 4.13
CA GLY A 42 0.26 16.92 4.74
C GLY A 42 -0.54 16.63 6.00
N ILE A 43 -0.37 15.45 6.58
CA ILE A 43 -1.13 15.01 7.74
C ILE A 43 -0.66 15.74 9.00
N VAL A 44 -1.62 16.26 9.78
CA VAL A 44 -1.40 16.84 11.10
C VAL A 44 -1.79 15.78 12.15
N PRO A 45 -0.83 15.16 12.85
CA PRO A 45 -1.09 13.97 13.68
C PRO A 45 -2.14 14.17 14.78
N GLU A 46 -2.17 15.35 15.39
CA GLU A 46 -3.15 15.66 16.43
C GLU A 46 -4.56 15.76 15.87
N TYR A 47 -4.74 16.39 14.72
CA TYR A 47 -6.04 16.47 14.05
C TYR A 47 -6.51 15.09 13.59
N ALA A 48 -5.59 14.26 13.07
CA ALA A 48 -5.89 12.89 12.70
C ALA A 48 -6.43 12.10 13.90
N SER A 49 -5.76 12.16 15.04
CA SER A 49 -6.17 11.45 16.27
C SER A 49 -7.56 11.87 16.75
N ARG A 50 -7.86 13.17 16.73
CA ARG A 50 -9.19 13.71 17.11
C ARG A 50 -10.27 13.26 16.15
N ALA A 51 -10.00 13.30 14.84
CA ALA A 51 -10.96 12.85 13.84
C ALA A 51 -11.29 11.36 13.97
N HIS A 52 -10.29 10.50 14.25
CA HIS A 52 -10.54 9.09 14.54
C HIS A 52 -11.47 8.90 15.74
N LEU A 53 -11.25 9.64 16.83
CA LEU A 53 -12.07 9.57 18.02
C LEU A 53 -13.54 9.93 17.73
N GLU A 54 -13.77 10.97 16.91
CA GLU A 54 -15.12 11.40 16.52
C GLU A 54 -15.81 10.43 15.56
N LYS A 55 -15.05 9.76 14.67
CA LYS A 55 -15.59 8.97 13.56
C LYS A 55 -15.80 7.50 13.88
N PHE A 56 -15.04 6.91 14.79
CA PHE A 56 -15.23 5.49 15.11
C PHE A 56 -16.62 5.16 15.64
N THR A 57 -17.18 5.97 16.52
CA THR A 57 -18.51 5.70 17.10
C THR A 57 -19.61 5.64 16.04
N PRO A 58 -19.77 6.61 15.12
CA PRO A 58 -20.81 6.52 14.09
C PRO A 58 -20.57 5.36 13.12
N LEU A 59 -19.33 5.09 12.66
CA LEU A 59 -19.03 3.98 11.76
C LEU A 59 -19.32 2.62 12.43
N LEU A 60 -18.97 2.47 13.69
CA LEU A 60 -19.26 1.27 14.47
C LEU A 60 -20.78 1.10 14.67
N SER A 61 -21.49 2.16 15.05
CA SER A 61 -22.93 2.14 15.26
C SER A 61 -23.69 1.73 13.99
N GLU A 62 -23.25 2.17 12.82
CA GLU A 62 -23.79 1.75 11.53
C GLU A 62 -23.76 0.22 11.38
N ILE A 63 -22.59 -0.40 11.61
CA ILE A 63 -22.45 -1.86 11.51
C ILE A 63 -23.28 -2.59 12.56
N LEU A 64 -23.20 -2.15 13.83
CA LEU A 64 -23.87 -2.84 14.93
C LEU A 64 -25.39 -2.83 14.74
N THR A 65 -25.95 -1.70 14.29
CA THR A 65 -27.39 -1.54 14.07
C THR A 65 -27.85 -2.33 12.84
N ALA A 66 -27.14 -2.21 11.72
CA ALA A 66 -27.51 -2.88 10.48
C ALA A 66 -27.50 -4.40 10.58
N HIS A 67 -26.59 -4.96 11.40
CA HIS A 67 -26.40 -6.42 11.53
C HIS A 67 -26.91 -6.99 12.87
N ASN A 68 -27.46 -6.15 13.76
CA ASN A 68 -28.00 -6.55 15.06
C ASN A 68 -27.04 -7.43 15.88
N LEU A 69 -25.75 -7.07 15.88
CA LEU A 69 -24.67 -7.84 16.50
C LEU A 69 -24.81 -7.86 18.03
N LYS A 70 -24.65 -9.04 18.62
CA LYS A 70 -24.75 -9.31 20.06
C LYS A 70 -23.46 -9.90 20.62
N PRO A 71 -23.23 -9.81 21.93
CA PRO A 71 -22.12 -10.52 22.58
C PRO A 71 -22.12 -12.01 22.23
N GLY A 72 -20.99 -12.51 21.73
CA GLY A 72 -20.81 -13.89 21.29
C GLY A 72 -20.97 -14.12 19.78
N ASP A 73 -21.40 -13.09 18.99
CA ASP A 73 -21.54 -13.25 17.55
C ASP A 73 -20.20 -13.14 16.80
N LEU A 74 -19.18 -12.53 17.44
CA LEU A 74 -17.85 -12.36 16.83
C LEU A 74 -16.87 -13.42 17.33
N ASP A 75 -16.11 -14.00 16.41
CA ASP A 75 -15.03 -14.93 16.73
C ASP A 75 -13.77 -14.20 17.19
N TYR A 76 -13.50 -13.00 16.63
CA TYR A 76 -12.41 -12.12 17.06
C TYR A 76 -12.67 -10.67 16.66
N VAL A 77 -11.91 -9.77 17.33
CA VAL A 77 -11.79 -8.36 16.94
C VAL A 77 -10.34 -8.13 16.48
N ALA A 78 -10.17 -7.41 15.39
CA ALA A 78 -8.86 -7.12 14.82
C ALA A 78 -8.57 -5.61 14.80
N VAL A 79 -7.29 -5.23 14.93
CA VAL A 79 -6.90 -3.82 14.89
C VAL A 79 -5.47 -3.65 14.42
N THR A 80 -5.22 -2.62 13.63
CA THR A 80 -3.85 -2.19 13.30
C THR A 80 -3.17 -1.61 14.54
N THR A 81 -2.01 -2.15 14.88
CA THR A 81 -1.22 -1.72 16.06
C THR A 81 0.09 -1.03 15.68
N ARG A 82 0.58 -1.23 14.47
CA ARG A 82 1.82 -0.65 13.91
C ARG A 82 1.94 -0.90 12.40
N PRO A 83 2.77 -0.12 11.68
CA PRO A 83 3.21 1.23 12.02
C PRO A 83 2.06 2.22 11.88
N GLY A 84 2.27 3.46 12.34
CA GLY A 84 1.33 4.56 12.14
C GLY A 84 1.54 5.71 13.13
N LEU A 85 0.65 6.68 13.05
CA LEU A 85 0.62 7.81 13.97
C LEU A 85 0.19 7.32 15.36
N ILE A 86 1.03 7.48 16.36
CA ILE A 86 0.83 6.88 17.68
C ILE A 86 -0.52 7.24 18.32
N GLY A 87 -0.95 8.50 18.21
CA GLY A 87 -2.25 8.94 18.74
C GLY A 87 -3.43 8.31 18.02
N ALA A 88 -3.34 8.18 16.68
CA ALA A 88 -4.34 7.56 15.84
C ALA A 88 -4.46 6.04 16.12
N LEU A 89 -3.32 5.33 16.19
CA LEU A 89 -3.26 3.92 16.55
C LEU A 89 -3.85 3.66 17.95
N LEU A 90 -3.56 4.53 18.94
CA LEU A 90 -4.11 4.39 20.28
C LEU A 90 -5.62 4.52 20.32
N VAL A 91 -6.21 5.43 19.53
CA VAL A 91 -7.67 5.58 19.42
C VAL A 91 -8.29 4.31 18.84
N GLY A 92 -7.77 3.79 17.72
CA GLY A 92 -8.24 2.54 17.11
C GLY A 92 -8.10 1.34 18.04
N TYR A 93 -6.95 1.21 18.69
CA TYR A 93 -6.67 0.13 19.64
C TYR A 93 -7.63 0.12 20.82
N GLN A 94 -7.89 1.29 21.46
CA GLN A 94 -8.82 1.36 22.58
C GLN A 94 -10.27 1.10 22.15
N SER A 95 -10.67 1.56 20.96
CA SER A 95 -12.00 1.27 20.39
C SER A 95 -12.17 -0.22 20.14
N ALA A 96 -11.19 -0.86 19.50
CA ALA A 96 -11.20 -2.31 19.26
C ALA A 96 -11.18 -3.12 20.57
N ARG A 97 -10.38 -2.70 21.55
CA ARG A 97 -10.30 -3.35 22.87
C ARG A 97 -11.62 -3.28 23.63
N ALA A 98 -12.33 -2.15 23.58
CA ALA A 98 -13.66 -2.01 24.16
C ALA A 98 -14.66 -2.97 23.50
N CYS A 99 -14.66 -3.06 22.17
CA CYS A 99 -15.48 -3.99 21.40
C CYS A 99 -15.13 -5.45 21.73
N ALA A 100 -13.86 -5.82 21.75
CA ALA A 100 -13.42 -7.18 22.11
C ALA A 100 -13.95 -7.59 23.49
N ARG A 101 -13.90 -6.68 24.46
CA ARG A 101 -14.45 -6.93 25.81
C ARG A 101 -15.98 -7.07 25.80
N PHE A 102 -16.69 -6.20 25.07
CA PHE A 102 -18.15 -6.24 24.96
C PHE A 102 -18.63 -7.53 24.29
N PHE A 103 -18.02 -7.91 23.16
CA PHE A 103 -18.36 -9.10 22.40
C PHE A 103 -17.81 -10.40 23.00
N LYS A 104 -16.97 -10.33 24.04
CA LYS A 104 -16.26 -11.47 24.66
C LYS A 104 -15.40 -12.24 23.64
N ALA A 105 -14.83 -11.52 22.67
CA ALA A 105 -14.01 -12.05 21.60
C ALA A 105 -12.52 -11.71 21.83
N PRO A 106 -11.57 -12.55 21.41
CA PRO A 106 -10.14 -12.22 21.48
C PRO A 106 -9.82 -11.01 20.60
N LEU A 107 -8.84 -10.19 21.05
CA LEU A 107 -8.29 -9.09 20.28
C LEU A 107 -7.02 -9.54 19.58
N ILE A 108 -6.96 -9.34 18.24
CA ILE A 108 -5.81 -9.65 17.40
C ILE A 108 -5.22 -8.34 16.86
N GLY A 109 -4.02 -8.00 17.32
CA GLY A 109 -3.24 -6.90 16.73
C GLY A 109 -2.65 -7.31 15.39
N VAL A 110 -2.57 -6.37 14.44
CA VAL A 110 -2.07 -6.61 13.08
C VAL A 110 -1.05 -5.55 12.71
N HIS A 111 -0.05 -5.94 11.96
CA HIS A 111 0.88 -5.01 11.32
C HIS A 111 0.23 -4.45 10.03
N HIS A 112 0.17 -3.14 9.89
CA HIS A 112 -0.49 -2.45 8.78
C HIS A 112 -0.01 -2.92 7.39
N LEU A 113 1.31 -3.08 7.20
CA LEU A 113 1.86 -3.55 5.93
C LEU A 113 1.52 -5.03 5.65
N GLU A 114 1.43 -5.86 6.70
CA GLU A 114 0.93 -7.23 6.56
C GLU A 114 -0.56 -7.25 6.18
N ALA A 115 -1.34 -6.32 6.71
CA ALA A 115 -2.74 -6.17 6.34
C ALA A 115 -2.90 -5.86 4.84
N HIS A 116 -2.11 -4.93 4.31
CA HIS A 116 -2.10 -4.65 2.87
C HIS A 116 -1.76 -5.88 2.02
N LEU A 117 -0.76 -6.65 2.41
CA LEU A 117 -0.36 -7.87 1.69
C LEU A 117 -1.44 -8.97 1.81
N ALA A 118 -2.11 -9.08 2.95
CA ALA A 118 -3.21 -10.03 3.15
C ALA A 118 -4.50 -9.63 2.41
N ALA A 119 -4.63 -8.38 1.93
CA ALA A 119 -5.81 -7.90 1.22
C ALA A 119 -6.13 -8.69 -0.06
N VAL A 120 -5.18 -9.45 -0.61
CA VAL A 120 -5.44 -10.38 -1.73
C VAL A 120 -6.52 -11.42 -1.40
N ARG A 121 -6.71 -11.75 -0.11
CA ARG A 121 -7.77 -12.66 0.35
C ARG A 121 -9.17 -12.10 0.08
N LEU A 122 -9.32 -10.77 0.19
CA LEU A 122 -10.58 -10.06 -0.12
C LEU A 122 -10.93 -10.10 -1.61
N SER A 123 -9.96 -10.46 -2.46
CA SER A 123 -10.10 -10.62 -3.91
C SER A 123 -10.16 -12.10 -4.33
N GLY A 124 -10.43 -13.00 -3.40
CA GLY A 124 -10.62 -14.43 -3.66
C GLY A 124 -9.34 -15.25 -3.77
N HIS A 125 -8.18 -14.67 -3.50
CA HIS A 125 -6.90 -15.38 -3.51
C HIS A 125 -6.52 -15.92 -2.13
N GLU A 126 -5.65 -16.94 -2.08
CA GLU A 126 -4.93 -17.28 -0.86
C GLU A 126 -3.71 -16.39 -0.71
N THR A 127 -3.29 -16.16 0.54
CA THR A 127 -1.98 -15.55 0.81
C THR A 127 -0.94 -16.65 0.80
N PRO A 128 -0.11 -16.77 -0.25
CA PRO A 128 0.89 -17.83 -0.29
C PRO A 128 2.04 -17.57 0.70
N PHE A 129 2.55 -18.65 1.27
CA PHE A 129 3.78 -18.65 2.07
C PHE A 129 4.66 -19.84 1.65
N PRO A 130 5.98 -19.66 1.43
CA PRO A 130 6.68 -18.37 1.40
C PRO A 130 6.34 -17.54 0.14
N ALA A 131 6.44 -16.20 0.24
CA ALA A 131 6.19 -15.28 -0.86
C ALA A 131 7.10 -14.03 -0.78
N LEU A 132 7.13 -13.23 -1.84
CA LEU A 132 7.63 -11.85 -1.79
C LEU A 132 6.45 -10.87 -1.71
N GLY A 133 6.54 -9.90 -0.82
CA GLY A 133 5.62 -8.78 -0.72
C GLY A 133 6.23 -7.53 -1.33
N LEU A 134 5.59 -6.92 -2.32
CA LEU A 134 5.97 -5.62 -2.88
C LEU A 134 4.97 -4.58 -2.41
N MET A 135 5.40 -3.68 -1.52
CA MET A 135 4.59 -2.57 -1.01
C MET A 135 4.94 -1.28 -1.74
N LEU A 136 3.95 -0.62 -2.34
CA LEU A 136 4.11 0.63 -3.08
C LEU A 136 2.98 1.60 -2.74
N SER A 137 3.20 2.49 -1.79
CA SER A 137 2.22 3.48 -1.33
C SER A 137 2.81 4.90 -1.32
N GLY A 138 2.06 5.87 -0.80
CA GLY A 138 2.54 7.23 -0.56
C GLY A 138 3.71 7.29 0.42
N GLY A 139 3.69 6.45 1.46
CA GLY A 139 4.71 6.46 2.52
C GLY A 139 5.67 5.27 2.49
N ASN A 140 5.42 4.23 1.68
CA ASN A 140 6.22 3.01 1.68
C ASN A 140 6.58 2.55 0.26
N SER A 141 7.83 2.17 0.06
CA SER A 141 8.30 1.47 -1.14
C SER A 141 9.33 0.44 -0.71
N ALA A 142 8.88 -0.81 -0.54
CA ALA A 142 9.70 -1.86 0.03
C ALA A 142 9.37 -3.23 -0.56
N ILE A 143 10.36 -4.14 -0.48
CA ILE A 143 10.18 -5.57 -0.75
C ILE A 143 10.42 -6.35 0.53
N TYR A 144 9.52 -7.27 0.80
CA TYR A 144 9.51 -8.13 1.98
C TYR A 144 9.61 -9.59 1.59
N GLU A 145 10.28 -10.39 2.40
CA GLU A 145 10.17 -11.84 2.39
C GLU A 145 9.13 -12.27 3.43
N LEU A 146 8.07 -12.92 2.97
CA LEU A 146 6.97 -13.45 3.79
C LEU A 146 7.24 -14.95 3.97
N LYS A 147 7.61 -15.38 5.17
CA LYS A 147 7.89 -16.81 5.43
C LYS A 147 6.66 -17.57 5.93
N LYS A 148 5.93 -16.95 6.84
CA LYS A 148 4.67 -17.39 7.44
C LYS A 148 3.96 -16.18 8.03
N PRO A 149 2.69 -16.28 8.47
CA PRO A 149 2.04 -15.20 9.19
C PRO A 149 2.90 -14.69 10.36
N GLY A 150 3.15 -13.38 10.43
CA GLY A 150 3.98 -12.73 11.45
C GLY A 150 5.51 -12.87 11.29
N ASP A 151 6.00 -13.69 10.38
CA ASP A 151 7.44 -13.78 10.05
C ASP A 151 7.70 -13.11 8.69
N ILE A 152 7.81 -11.79 8.75
CA ILE A 152 8.01 -10.91 7.61
C ILE A 152 9.36 -10.20 7.78
N ARG A 153 10.21 -10.27 6.76
CA ARG A 153 11.54 -9.65 6.77
C ARG A 153 11.67 -8.64 5.65
N VAL A 154 12.24 -7.49 5.96
CA VAL A 154 12.59 -6.48 4.96
C VAL A 154 13.75 -7.01 4.12
N MET A 155 13.56 -7.15 2.81
CA MET A 155 14.62 -7.43 1.85
C MET A 155 15.21 -6.14 1.28
N GLY A 156 14.38 -5.12 1.11
CA GLY A 156 14.79 -3.82 0.63
C GLY A 156 13.73 -2.76 0.90
N ASP A 157 14.17 -1.54 1.12
CA ASP A 157 13.32 -0.39 1.44
C ASP A 157 13.80 0.84 0.67
N THR A 158 13.00 1.89 0.68
CA THR A 158 13.42 3.17 0.09
C THR A 158 14.40 3.89 0.99
N LEU A 159 15.42 4.48 0.37
CA LEU A 159 16.44 5.29 1.04
C LEU A 159 16.02 6.77 1.18
N ASP A 160 14.97 7.16 0.46
CA ASP A 160 14.51 8.55 0.37
C ASP A 160 12.98 8.59 0.20
N ASP A 161 12.46 9.30 -0.81
CA ASP A 161 11.02 9.37 -1.09
C ASP A 161 10.44 7.96 -1.38
N ALA A 162 9.19 7.71 -1.02
CA ALA A 162 8.44 6.56 -1.52
C ALA A 162 7.94 6.82 -2.96
N ALA A 163 7.58 5.76 -3.70
CA ALA A 163 7.14 5.87 -5.09
C ALA A 163 5.90 6.77 -5.25
N GLY A 164 4.92 6.67 -4.34
CA GLY A 164 3.73 7.53 -4.38
C GLY A 164 4.08 8.99 -4.09
N GLU A 165 4.90 9.25 -3.09
CA GLU A 165 5.41 10.58 -2.77
C GLU A 165 6.21 11.18 -3.94
N ALA A 166 7.04 10.37 -4.61
CA ALA A 166 7.78 10.79 -5.79
C ALA A 166 6.86 11.19 -6.94
N LEU A 167 5.75 10.47 -7.17
CA LEU A 167 4.72 10.81 -8.14
C LEU A 167 3.97 12.09 -7.78
N ASP A 168 3.65 12.30 -6.50
CA ASP A 168 2.99 13.52 -6.02
C ASP A 168 3.88 14.75 -6.18
N LYS A 169 5.16 14.64 -5.81
CA LYS A 169 6.16 15.70 -6.00
C LYS A 169 6.40 16.01 -7.47
N ALA A 170 6.41 15.00 -8.34
CA ALA A 170 6.52 15.20 -9.79
C ALA A 170 5.30 15.96 -10.35
N ALA A 171 4.09 15.58 -9.95
CA ALA A 171 2.89 16.28 -10.35
C ALA A 171 2.89 17.74 -9.89
N GLN A 172 3.42 18.03 -8.70
CA GLN A 172 3.59 19.39 -8.20
C GLN A 172 4.58 20.18 -9.07
N ILE A 173 5.73 19.61 -9.42
CA ILE A 173 6.73 20.23 -10.34
C ILE A 173 6.07 20.57 -11.68
N LEU A 174 5.26 19.66 -12.22
CA LEU A 174 4.60 19.81 -13.51
C LEU A 174 3.30 20.64 -13.46
N GLY A 175 2.88 21.14 -12.28
CA GLY A 175 1.66 21.92 -12.11
C GLY A 175 0.35 21.13 -12.29
N LEU A 176 0.37 19.81 -12.08
CA LEU A 176 -0.76 18.92 -12.35
C LEU A 176 -1.73 18.75 -11.15
N GLY A 177 -1.32 19.17 -9.96
CA GLY A 177 -2.13 19.08 -8.74
C GLY A 177 -2.03 17.72 -8.01
N TYR A 178 -2.92 17.48 -7.06
CA TYR A 178 -2.94 16.33 -6.15
C TYR A 178 -4.27 15.55 -6.27
N PRO A 179 -4.29 14.20 -6.17
CA PRO A 179 -3.14 13.29 -6.05
C PRO A 179 -2.34 13.17 -7.36
N GLY A 180 -1.02 13.06 -7.23
CA GLY A 180 -0.11 13.14 -8.38
C GLY A 180 -0.08 11.90 -9.26
N GLY A 181 -0.14 10.69 -8.66
CA GLY A 181 -0.07 9.44 -9.39
C GLY A 181 -1.03 9.36 -10.58
N PRO A 182 -2.35 9.53 -10.39
CA PRO A 182 -3.34 9.53 -11.48
C PRO A 182 -3.10 10.63 -12.53
N ARG A 183 -2.62 11.81 -12.10
CA ARG A 183 -2.34 12.94 -13.01
C ARG A 183 -1.14 12.68 -13.91
N ILE A 184 -0.09 12.09 -13.35
CA ILE A 184 1.09 11.66 -14.14
C ILE A 184 0.68 10.58 -15.14
N GLU A 185 -0.12 9.59 -14.73
CA GLU A 185 -0.59 8.53 -15.62
C GLU A 185 -1.43 9.08 -16.77
N GLU A 186 -2.38 9.98 -16.50
CA GLU A 186 -3.23 10.63 -17.51
C GLU A 186 -2.40 11.35 -18.59
N ARG A 187 -1.39 12.14 -18.18
CA ARG A 187 -0.52 12.84 -19.10
C ARG A 187 0.42 11.91 -19.87
N ALA A 188 0.91 10.88 -19.21
CA ALA A 188 1.74 9.85 -19.82
C ALA A 188 0.93 9.05 -20.88
N GLU A 189 -0.32 8.70 -20.60
CA GLU A 189 -1.21 8.05 -21.56
C GLU A 189 -1.50 8.97 -22.77
N ALA A 190 -1.73 10.27 -22.54
CA ALA A 190 -1.95 11.24 -23.62
C ALA A 190 -0.74 11.32 -24.57
N PHE A 191 0.49 11.37 -24.03
CA PHE A 191 1.71 11.35 -24.84
C PHE A 191 1.82 10.04 -25.62
N ALA A 192 1.65 8.89 -24.99
CA ALA A 192 1.72 7.60 -25.62
C ALA A 192 0.74 7.48 -26.80
N LEU A 193 -0.51 7.93 -26.62
CA LEU A 193 -1.52 7.95 -27.66
C LEU A 193 -1.12 8.87 -28.83
N SER A 194 -0.61 10.06 -28.56
CA SER A 194 -0.18 11.01 -29.60
C SER A 194 0.98 10.50 -30.45
N ARG A 195 1.78 9.58 -29.91
CA ARG A 195 2.93 8.96 -30.59
C ARG A 195 2.64 7.58 -31.15
N GLY A 196 1.40 7.07 -31.00
CA GLY A 196 1.04 5.71 -31.44
C GLY A 196 1.80 4.61 -30.69
N ILE A 197 2.25 4.89 -29.46
CA ILE A 197 2.94 3.91 -28.63
C ILE A 197 1.92 2.90 -28.10
N THR A 198 2.12 1.65 -28.47
CA THR A 198 1.28 0.55 -27.97
C THR A 198 1.75 0.09 -26.59
N PRO A 199 0.82 -0.30 -25.71
CA PRO A 199 1.18 -0.87 -24.42
C PRO A 199 2.14 -2.05 -24.55
N GLY A 200 3.26 -2.01 -23.83
CA GLY A 200 4.32 -3.03 -23.89
C GLY A 200 5.50 -2.70 -24.83
N HIS A 201 5.42 -1.63 -25.61
CA HIS A 201 6.48 -1.19 -26.54
C HIS A 201 7.07 0.17 -26.15
N GLU A 202 6.89 0.59 -24.90
CA GLU A 202 7.33 1.87 -24.36
C GLU A 202 8.88 2.04 -24.38
N ASN A 203 9.61 0.93 -24.39
CA ASN A 203 11.10 0.93 -24.35
C ASN A 203 11.77 1.34 -25.66
N ASN A 204 11.02 1.51 -26.76
CA ASN A 204 11.60 1.87 -28.08
C ASN A 204 11.91 3.36 -28.25
N LEU A 205 11.77 4.17 -27.17
CA LEU A 205 11.90 5.63 -27.22
C LEU A 205 13.20 6.16 -26.57
N ASP A 206 14.21 5.32 -26.36
CA ASP A 206 15.46 5.75 -25.72
C ASP A 206 16.16 6.89 -26.51
N SER A 207 15.97 6.99 -27.84
CA SER A 207 16.51 8.07 -28.67
C SER A 207 15.78 9.41 -28.51
N GLU A 208 14.53 9.42 -28.02
CA GLU A 208 13.72 10.61 -27.79
C GLU A 208 13.68 11.01 -26.30
N ASN A 209 14.44 10.32 -25.46
CA ASN A 209 14.39 10.52 -24.02
C ASN A 209 14.91 11.91 -23.63
N ILE A 210 13.98 12.83 -23.41
CA ILE A 210 14.25 14.19 -22.92
C ILE A 210 14.68 14.23 -21.45
N PHE A 211 14.76 13.06 -20.81
CA PHE A 211 14.93 12.92 -19.39
C PHE A 211 15.92 11.78 -19.05
N PRO A 212 17.21 11.97 -19.39
CA PRO A 212 18.22 10.95 -19.14
C PRO A 212 18.50 10.81 -17.64
N VAL A 213 18.03 9.71 -17.04
CA VAL A 213 18.39 9.31 -15.68
C VAL A 213 19.18 8.01 -15.74
N ILE A 214 20.37 8.06 -15.21
CA ILE A 214 21.14 6.83 -14.96
C ILE A 214 20.67 6.25 -13.63
N LEU A 215 19.87 5.19 -13.68
CA LEU A 215 19.53 4.43 -12.48
C LEU A 215 20.81 3.80 -11.93
N LYS A 216 21.05 3.96 -10.63
CA LYS A 216 22.21 3.34 -9.95
C LYS A 216 22.23 1.83 -10.23
N SER A 217 23.42 1.28 -10.40
CA SER A 217 23.59 -0.18 -10.51
C SER A 217 23.10 -0.84 -9.22
N LEU A 218 22.38 -1.96 -9.39
CA LEU A 218 21.92 -2.78 -8.27
C LEU A 218 23.13 -3.37 -7.55
N ARG A 219 23.12 -3.34 -6.22
CA ARG A 219 24.12 -4.06 -5.42
C ARG A 219 23.79 -5.55 -5.45
N ARG A 220 24.81 -6.40 -5.49
CA ARG A 220 24.61 -7.86 -5.63
C ARG A 220 23.78 -8.48 -4.49
N ASP A 221 23.82 -7.91 -3.32
CA ASP A 221 23.29 -8.45 -2.06
C ASP A 221 22.14 -7.65 -1.45
N LYS A 222 21.72 -6.54 -2.11
CA LYS A 222 20.72 -5.63 -1.56
C LYS A 222 19.72 -5.15 -2.60
N VAL A 223 18.47 -5.05 -2.15
CA VAL A 223 17.40 -4.36 -2.86
C VAL A 223 17.24 -2.98 -2.22
N GLU A 224 17.36 -1.92 -3.00
CA GLU A 224 17.26 -0.54 -2.49
C GLU A 224 16.48 0.32 -3.48
N PHE A 225 15.42 0.99 -3.00
CA PHE A 225 14.73 2.01 -3.79
C PHE A 225 15.32 3.39 -3.51
N SER A 226 15.33 4.24 -4.53
CA SER A 226 15.70 5.65 -4.40
C SER A 226 15.06 6.43 -5.55
N PHE A 227 14.16 7.31 -5.22
CA PHE A 227 13.36 8.08 -6.19
C PHE A 227 13.80 9.55 -6.28
N SER A 228 14.57 10.05 -5.30
CA SER A 228 15.00 11.45 -5.25
C SER A 228 15.85 11.87 -6.46
N GLY A 229 16.68 10.95 -6.97
CA GLY A 229 17.47 11.19 -8.18
C GLY A 229 16.62 11.38 -9.43
N ILE A 230 15.55 10.57 -9.56
CA ILE A 230 14.60 10.63 -10.68
C ILE A 230 13.84 11.97 -10.61
N LYS A 231 13.37 12.36 -9.42
CA LYS A 231 12.71 13.65 -9.18
C LYS A 231 13.59 14.85 -9.52
N THR A 232 14.86 14.84 -9.10
CA THR A 232 15.81 15.91 -9.37
C THR A 232 16.10 16.07 -10.87
N ALA A 233 16.17 14.95 -11.60
CA ALA A 233 16.34 14.98 -13.04
C ALA A 233 15.10 15.54 -13.75
N LEU A 234 13.88 15.22 -13.29
CA LEU A 234 12.65 15.82 -13.79
C LEU A 234 12.67 17.35 -13.61
N LEU A 235 13.02 17.84 -12.42
CA LEU A 235 13.08 19.26 -12.13
C LEU A 235 14.05 19.97 -13.12
N ARG A 236 15.25 19.43 -13.29
CA ARG A 236 16.24 19.98 -14.24
C ARG A 236 15.73 19.98 -15.68
N ALA A 237 15.12 18.89 -16.13
CA ALA A 237 14.54 18.80 -17.46
C ALA A 237 13.42 19.83 -17.67
N TYR A 238 12.56 20.01 -16.67
CA TYR A 238 11.48 21.00 -16.67
C TYR A 238 12.00 22.44 -16.71
N GLU A 239 13.05 22.76 -15.94
CA GLU A 239 13.64 24.09 -15.87
C GLU A 239 14.46 24.43 -17.14
N SER A 240 15.17 23.48 -17.73
CA SER A 240 16.02 23.67 -18.90
C SER A 240 15.26 23.68 -20.25
N ALA A 241 14.01 23.15 -20.27
CA ALA A 241 13.24 23.09 -21.50
C ALA A 241 12.76 24.47 -21.93
N ALA A 242 13.12 24.88 -23.17
CA ALA A 242 12.66 26.14 -23.79
C ALA A 242 11.12 26.07 -24.02
N GLU A 243 10.63 24.91 -24.40
CA GLU A 243 9.21 24.61 -24.57
C GLU A 243 8.84 23.39 -23.70
N LYS A 244 7.86 23.57 -22.80
CA LYS A 244 7.52 22.57 -21.77
C LYS A 244 6.48 21.59 -22.29
N ASN A 245 6.92 20.46 -22.82
CA ASN A 245 6.02 19.36 -23.14
C ASN A 245 5.74 18.54 -21.88
N ILE A 246 4.68 18.92 -21.15
CA ILE A 246 4.29 18.30 -19.86
C ILE A 246 3.96 16.81 -20.05
N ASP A 247 3.28 16.44 -21.15
CA ASP A 247 2.88 15.07 -21.41
C ASP A 247 4.09 14.16 -21.64
N ALA A 248 5.10 14.65 -22.39
CA ALA A 248 6.36 13.93 -22.57
C ALA A 248 7.13 13.77 -21.26
N LEU A 249 7.25 14.86 -20.45
CA LEU A 249 7.91 14.81 -19.15
C LEU A 249 7.24 13.81 -18.22
N ALA A 250 5.91 13.81 -18.14
CA ALA A 250 5.13 12.87 -17.33
C ALA A 250 5.34 11.42 -17.80
N PHE A 251 5.34 11.19 -19.14
CA PHE A 251 5.58 9.86 -19.72
C PHE A 251 6.95 9.31 -19.33
N PHE A 252 8.02 10.04 -19.63
CA PHE A 252 9.38 9.57 -19.34
C PHE A 252 9.63 9.44 -17.83
N TYR A 253 9.05 10.31 -17.01
CA TYR A 253 9.12 10.18 -15.56
C TYR A 253 8.46 8.89 -15.07
N GLN A 254 7.23 8.61 -15.53
CA GLN A 254 6.54 7.36 -15.21
C GLN A 254 7.36 6.13 -15.63
N GLU A 255 7.93 6.12 -16.83
CA GLU A 255 8.74 5.01 -17.31
C GLU A 255 9.97 4.78 -16.41
N ARG A 256 10.66 5.83 -15.94
CA ARG A 256 11.79 5.68 -15.01
C ARG A 256 11.36 5.13 -13.65
N ILE A 257 10.22 5.56 -13.12
CA ILE A 257 9.65 4.99 -11.87
C ILE A 257 9.35 3.50 -12.07
N VAL A 258 8.66 3.15 -13.15
CA VAL A 258 8.30 1.75 -13.46
C VAL A 258 9.55 0.88 -13.66
N GLU A 259 10.53 1.38 -14.41
CA GLU A 259 11.81 0.68 -14.63
C GLU A 259 12.53 0.43 -13.31
N HIS A 260 12.61 1.45 -12.44
CA HIS A 260 13.30 1.33 -11.16
C HIS A 260 12.64 0.28 -10.27
N ILE A 261 11.29 0.26 -10.19
CA ILE A 261 10.53 -0.71 -9.41
C ILE A 261 10.73 -2.13 -9.97
N THR A 262 10.59 -2.31 -11.28
CA THR A 262 10.68 -3.63 -11.92
C THR A 262 12.08 -4.25 -11.88
N ARG A 263 13.12 -3.41 -11.97
CA ARG A 263 14.52 -3.86 -11.78
C ARG A 263 14.76 -4.37 -10.38
N ASN A 264 14.27 -3.65 -9.37
CA ASN A 264 14.40 -4.08 -7.96
C ASN A 264 13.60 -5.35 -7.68
N LEU A 265 12.39 -5.50 -8.22
CA LEU A 265 11.63 -6.74 -8.10
C LEU A 265 12.34 -7.92 -8.79
N SER A 266 12.89 -7.72 -9.99
CA SER A 266 13.65 -8.74 -10.69
C SER A 266 14.84 -9.21 -9.85
N HIS A 267 15.59 -8.26 -9.29
CA HIS A 267 16.72 -8.54 -8.43
C HIS A 267 16.33 -9.26 -7.13
N ALA A 268 15.20 -8.86 -6.52
CA ALA A 268 14.68 -9.58 -5.35
C ALA A 268 14.31 -11.03 -5.67
N LEU A 269 13.73 -11.30 -6.84
CA LEU A 269 13.42 -12.65 -7.31
C LEU A 269 14.68 -13.48 -7.61
N GLU A 270 15.79 -12.85 -8.05
CA GLU A 270 17.07 -13.51 -8.22
C GLU A 270 17.68 -13.92 -6.87
N ILE A 271 17.62 -13.05 -5.86
CA ILE A 271 18.16 -13.30 -4.52
C ILE A 271 17.31 -14.33 -3.75
N ALA A 272 16.00 -14.13 -3.72
CA ALA A 272 15.08 -14.92 -2.90
C ALA A 272 14.68 -16.26 -3.52
N GLY A 273 15.01 -16.48 -4.81
CA GLY A 273 14.47 -17.57 -5.60
C GLY A 273 13.04 -17.31 -6.10
N LYS A 274 12.56 -18.22 -6.94
CA LYS A 274 11.25 -18.10 -7.60
C LYS A 274 10.10 -18.28 -6.60
N LYS A 275 9.62 -17.20 -6.02
CA LYS A 275 8.49 -17.18 -5.07
C LYS A 275 7.32 -16.40 -5.68
N PRO A 276 6.05 -16.72 -5.33
CA PRO A 276 4.92 -15.87 -5.65
C PRO A 276 5.15 -14.43 -5.17
N VAL A 277 4.65 -13.46 -5.91
CA VAL A 277 4.73 -12.04 -5.57
C VAL A 277 3.34 -11.54 -5.19
N ILE A 278 3.22 -10.94 -4.02
CA ILE A 278 2.04 -10.19 -3.60
C ILE A 278 2.41 -8.72 -3.70
N ALA A 279 1.69 -7.95 -4.52
CA ALA A 279 1.91 -6.52 -4.62
C ALA A 279 0.70 -5.76 -4.06
N ALA A 280 0.95 -4.75 -3.21
CA ALA A 280 -0.09 -3.96 -2.55
C ALA A 280 0.30 -2.47 -2.44
N GLY A 281 -0.67 -1.63 -2.14
CA GLY A 281 -0.53 -0.18 -1.99
C GLY A 281 -1.09 0.63 -3.16
N GLY A 282 -1.40 1.91 -2.91
CA GLY A 282 -2.13 2.78 -3.83
C GLY A 282 -1.43 3.06 -5.17
N VAL A 283 -0.09 2.96 -5.24
CA VAL A 283 0.67 3.15 -6.50
C VAL A 283 0.33 2.08 -7.54
N LEU A 284 -0.18 0.93 -7.10
CA LEU A 284 -0.67 -0.12 -8.00
C LEU A 284 -1.98 0.22 -8.73
N ALA A 285 -2.57 1.38 -8.49
CA ALA A 285 -3.60 1.94 -9.35
C ALA A 285 -3.05 2.18 -10.78
N ASN A 286 -1.74 2.46 -10.91
CA ASN A 286 -1.08 2.72 -12.18
C ASN A 286 -1.08 1.47 -13.08
N LYS A 287 -1.79 1.54 -14.20
CA LYS A 287 -1.96 0.43 -15.16
C LYS A 287 -0.65 0.04 -15.85
N ARG A 288 0.22 1.06 -16.10
CA ARG A 288 1.51 0.83 -16.73
C ARG A 288 2.43 0.00 -15.82
N LEU A 289 2.44 0.33 -14.53
CA LEU A 289 3.19 -0.42 -13.52
C LEU A 289 2.66 -1.86 -13.41
N ARG A 290 1.33 -2.06 -13.31
CA ARG A 290 0.75 -3.41 -13.25
C ARG A 290 1.19 -4.29 -14.41
N ARG A 291 1.07 -3.80 -15.66
CA ARG A 291 1.52 -4.54 -16.86
C ARG A 291 2.99 -4.94 -16.78
N SER A 292 3.84 -4.04 -16.28
CA SER A 292 5.27 -4.32 -16.14
C SER A 292 5.55 -5.37 -15.07
N LEU A 293 4.88 -5.31 -13.92
CA LEU A 293 5.00 -6.33 -12.87
C LEU A 293 4.54 -7.70 -13.37
N GLU A 294 3.42 -7.77 -14.12
CA GLU A 294 2.94 -8.99 -14.77
C GLU A 294 3.98 -9.55 -15.75
N GLY A 295 4.61 -8.69 -16.56
CA GLY A 295 5.69 -9.07 -17.48
C GLY A 295 6.89 -9.69 -16.76
N ILE A 296 7.34 -9.07 -15.68
CA ILE A 296 8.45 -9.59 -14.86
C ILE A 296 8.07 -10.93 -14.22
N CYS A 297 6.93 -11.03 -13.57
CA CYS A 297 6.50 -12.27 -12.92
C CYS A 297 6.35 -13.42 -13.94
N ARG A 298 5.82 -13.13 -15.13
CA ARG A 298 5.75 -14.10 -16.24
C ARG A 298 7.14 -14.54 -16.68
N LYS A 299 8.11 -13.61 -16.82
CA LYS A 299 9.50 -13.92 -17.19
C LYS A 299 10.17 -14.86 -16.18
N PHE A 300 9.91 -14.67 -14.89
CA PHE A 300 10.43 -15.52 -13.82
C PHE A 300 9.62 -16.81 -13.61
N GLY A 301 8.44 -16.94 -14.24
CA GLY A 301 7.54 -18.08 -14.07
C GLY A 301 6.94 -18.14 -12.67
N VAL A 302 6.64 -16.99 -12.06
CA VAL A 302 6.03 -16.86 -10.73
C VAL A 302 4.65 -16.20 -10.81
N GLN A 303 3.78 -16.50 -9.86
CA GLN A 303 2.47 -15.89 -9.75
C GLN A 303 2.59 -14.45 -9.22
N LEU A 304 1.81 -13.53 -9.79
CA LEU A 304 1.59 -12.19 -9.25
C LEU A 304 0.17 -12.11 -8.70
N LEU A 305 0.05 -11.65 -7.46
CA LEU A 305 -1.22 -11.41 -6.77
C LEU A 305 -1.32 -9.92 -6.43
N ILE A 306 -2.39 -9.28 -6.89
CA ILE A 306 -2.69 -7.87 -6.59
C ILE A 306 -4.14 -7.81 -6.11
N PRO A 307 -4.45 -7.16 -4.98
CA PRO A 307 -5.82 -6.97 -4.54
C PRO A 307 -6.64 -6.16 -5.58
N GLU A 308 -7.95 -6.31 -5.54
CA GLU A 308 -8.85 -5.37 -6.22
C GLU A 308 -8.54 -3.94 -5.75
N PHE A 309 -8.70 -2.98 -6.66
CA PHE A 309 -8.32 -1.59 -6.41
C PHE A 309 -8.90 -1.01 -5.11
N ARG A 310 -10.16 -1.32 -4.80
CA ARG A 310 -10.85 -0.88 -3.58
C ARG A 310 -10.20 -1.33 -2.27
N TYR A 311 -9.32 -2.34 -2.32
CA TYR A 311 -8.58 -2.86 -1.17
C TYR A 311 -7.08 -2.51 -1.20
N CYS A 312 -6.62 -1.71 -2.17
CA CYS A 312 -5.23 -1.27 -2.27
C CYS A 312 -4.91 -0.09 -1.34
N THR A 313 -5.91 0.69 -0.93
CA THR A 313 -5.78 1.80 0.02
C THR A 313 -6.14 1.35 1.42
N ASP A 314 -5.84 2.17 2.44
CA ASP A 314 -6.12 1.87 3.84
C ASP A 314 -7.60 1.59 4.09
N ASN A 315 -7.89 0.44 4.68
CA ASN A 315 -9.24 0.01 5.00
C ASN A 315 -9.24 -1.05 6.12
N ALA A 316 -10.31 -1.15 6.89
CA ALA A 316 -10.39 -2.10 7.99
C ALA A 316 -10.59 -3.56 7.52
N ALA A 317 -11.09 -3.79 6.30
CA ALA A 317 -11.28 -5.16 5.81
C ALA A 317 -9.94 -5.89 5.61
N MET A 318 -8.88 -5.18 5.18
CA MET A 318 -7.53 -5.76 5.06
C MET A 318 -6.97 -6.20 6.41
N VAL A 319 -7.34 -5.49 7.51
CA VAL A 319 -6.94 -5.84 8.88
C VAL A 319 -7.61 -7.15 9.31
N ALA A 320 -8.89 -7.33 8.98
CA ALA A 320 -9.58 -8.60 9.21
C ALA A 320 -8.97 -9.76 8.41
N ALA A 321 -8.59 -9.50 7.15
CA ALA A 321 -7.94 -10.51 6.29
C ALA A 321 -6.60 -10.99 6.86
N ALA A 322 -5.77 -10.08 7.39
CA ALA A 322 -4.52 -10.45 8.04
C ALA A 322 -4.75 -11.15 9.39
N ALA A 323 -5.67 -10.65 10.21
CA ALA A 323 -6.00 -11.28 11.49
C ALA A 323 -6.52 -12.71 11.32
N GLN A 324 -7.25 -12.99 10.23
CA GLN A 324 -7.71 -14.33 9.91
C GLN A 324 -6.56 -15.33 9.76
N LEU A 325 -5.41 -14.91 9.23
CA LEU A 325 -4.23 -15.78 9.10
C LEU A 325 -3.75 -16.29 10.47
N TYR A 326 -3.84 -15.47 11.51
CA TYR A 326 -3.50 -15.88 12.88
C TYR A 326 -4.59 -16.77 13.46
N PHE A 327 -5.85 -16.37 13.30
CA PHE A 327 -7.00 -17.09 13.85
C PHE A 327 -7.12 -18.51 13.28
N GLU A 328 -7.12 -18.67 11.95
CA GLU A 328 -7.28 -19.97 11.29
C GLU A 328 -6.13 -20.95 11.54
N ASN A 329 -4.93 -20.44 11.79
CA ASN A 329 -3.75 -21.27 12.10
C ASN A 329 -3.49 -21.41 13.61
N ASN A 330 -4.40 -20.92 14.46
CA ASN A 330 -4.28 -20.91 15.92
C ASN A 330 -2.93 -20.31 16.38
N LEU A 331 -2.50 -19.24 15.72
CA LEU A 331 -1.26 -18.54 16.02
C LEU A 331 -1.54 -17.32 16.90
N LYS A 332 -0.63 -17.05 17.83
CA LYS A 332 -0.65 -15.77 18.56
C LYS A 332 -0.01 -14.70 17.69
N SER A 333 -0.72 -13.60 17.47
CA SER A 333 -0.13 -12.45 16.78
C SER A 333 1.02 -11.85 17.62
N PRO A 334 2.18 -11.54 17.00
CA PRO A 334 3.27 -10.86 17.68
C PRO A 334 3.01 -9.37 17.91
N TYR A 335 1.91 -8.82 17.39
CA TYR A 335 1.60 -7.39 17.35
C TYR A 335 0.59 -6.98 18.43
N SER A 336 0.81 -7.41 19.68
CA SER A 336 -0.10 -7.12 20.80
C SER A 336 -0.05 -5.66 21.30
N ASP A 337 1.03 -4.93 20.97
CA ASP A 337 1.29 -3.59 21.50
C ASP A 337 1.27 -2.54 20.38
N VAL A 338 0.76 -1.34 20.74
CA VAL A 338 0.78 -0.19 19.82
C VAL A 338 2.20 0.39 19.73
N GLN A 339 2.71 0.53 18.51
CA GLN A 339 4.02 1.13 18.23
C GLN A 339 3.98 1.96 16.95
N SER A 340 4.65 3.12 16.96
CA SER A 340 4.73 4.00 15.78
C SER A 340 5.73 3.53 14.72
N GLY A 341 6.69 2.69 15.09
CA GLY A 341 7.79 2.27 14.19
C GLY A 341 7.44 1.11 13.25
N ASN A 342 8.18 1.03 12.15
CA ASN A 342 8.08 0.01 11.08
C ASN A 342 8.69 -1.36 11.46
N ALA A 343 9.18 -1.54 12.68
CA ALA A 343 9.85 -2.78 13.05
C ALA A 343 8.90 -3.98 12.94
N PHE A 344 9.12 -4.82 11.95
CA PHE A 344 8.67 -6.21 12.02
C PHE A 344 9.46 -6.86 13.17
N LEU A 345 8.73 -7.41 14.13
CA LEU A 345 9.37 -8.18 15.18
C LEU A 345 9.96 -9.43 14.51
N SER A 346 11.29 -9.49 14.43
CA SER A 346 11.98 -10.76 14.16
C SER A 346 11.60 -11.73 15.28
N ALA A 347 10.96 -12.82 14.91
CA ALA A 347 10.69 -13.91 15.82
C ALA A 347 11.99 -14.55 16.31
#